data_6ae43d67dd3fceb87f41df624e70194c
#
_entry.id   6ae43d67dd3fceb87f41df624e70194c
#
_cell.length_a   1.000
_cell.length_b   1.000
_cell.length_c   1.000
_cell.angle_alpha   90.00
_cell.angle_beta   90.00
_cell.angle_gamma   90.00
#
_symmetry.space_group_name_H-M   'P 1'
#
loop_
_entity.id
_entity.type
_entity.pdbx_description
1 polymer ?
#
loop_
_entity_poly.entity_id
_entity_poly.type
_entity_poly.pdbx_seq_one_letter_code
_entity_poly.pdbx_strand_id
1 'polypeptide(L)'
;HRLMQLLGVTMREVPISASVTQHFKDIGHDGAVHDVVYENSQARERTQILMDISNQVGGIVIGTGDLSELALGWATYNGDQMSMYGVNASVPKTLVQCLVQHEALHSSQELSPELTPADNAGRISQRTEELIGPYELHDFYLYYVMRFGFTPAKIFLLAQKAFNNRYTDEVLKHWLCSFYQRFFAQQFKRSCMPDGPKVGGISLSPRGDWRMPSDATAALWLQSCEAL
;
A
#
# COMPACT_ATOMS: atom_id res chain seq x y z
N HIS A 1 -13.82 16.35 -3.10
CA HIS A 1 -15.23 16.71 -2.78
C HIS A 1 -16.17 16.33 -3.93
N ARG A 2 -15.84 16.71 -5.18
CA ARG A 2 -16.72 16.45 -6.35
C ARG A 2 -16.99 14.95 -6.54
N LEU A 3 -15.98 14.10 -6.43
CA LEU A 3 -16.14 12.64 -6.52
C LEU A 3 -17.15 12.12 -5.48
N MET A 4 -17.04 12.55 -4.24
CA MET A 4 -17.95 12.12 -3.16
C MET A 4 -19.40 12.57 -3.42
N GLN A 5 -19.58 13.78 -3.93
CA GLN A 5 -20.90 14.28 -4.33
C GLN A 5 -21.53 13.45 -5.43
N LEU A 6 -20.75 13.12 -6.49
CA LEU A 6 -21.21 12.30 -7.61
C LEU A 6 -21.55 10.87 -7.18
N LEU A 7 -20.82 10.32 -6.22
CA LEU A 7 -21.10 9.01 -5.64
C LEU A 7 -22.28 9.01 -4.66
N GLY A 8 -22.84 10.19 -4.32
CA GLY A 8 -23.98 10.31 -3.42
C GLY A 8 -23.67 9.89 -1.97
N VAL A 9 -22.40 9.93 -1.56
CA VAL A 9 -21.99 9.56 -0.19
C VAL A 9 -22.00 10.78 0.73
N THR A 10 -22.23 10.55 2.02
CA THR A 10 -22.15 11.60 3.04
C THR A 10 -20.69 12.02 3.22
N MET A 11 -20.43 13.31 3.01
CA MET A 11 -19.10 13.90 3.20
C MET A 11 -19.00 14.62 4.53
N ARG A 12 -17.90 14.39 5.25
CA ARG A 12 -17.53 15.12 6.45
C ARG A 12 -16.07 15.55 6.34
N GLU A 13 -15.81 16.84 6.46
CA GLU A 13 -14.47 17.39 6.48
C GLU A 13 -14.08 17.77 7.91
N VAL A 14 -12.93 17.25 8.37
CA VAL A 14 -12.40 17.50 9.71
C VAL A 14 -10.95 17.98 9.58
N PRO A 15 -10.66 19.27 9.85
CA PRO A 15 -9.29 19.77 9.82
C PRO A 15 -8.46 19.16 10.96
N ILE A 16 -7.27 18.63 10.63
CA ILE A 16 -6.34 18.00 11.60
C ILE A 16 -5.21 18.94 12.04
N SER A 17 -5.04 20.08 11.39
CA SER A 17 -3.87 20.95 11.57
C SER A 17 -3.67 21.41 13.00
N ALA A 18 -4.73 21.73 13.73
CA ALA A 18 -4.64 22.19 15.12
C ALA A 18 -4.13 21.09 16.05
N SER A 19 -4.70 19.89 15.95
CA SER A 19 -4.31 18.70 16.75
C SER A 19 -2.87 18.29 16.47
N VAL A 20 -2.50 18.21 15.20
CA VAL A 20 -1.13 17.85 14.79
C VAL A 20 -0.11 18.90 15.23
N THR A 21 -0.44 20.20 15.13
CA THR A 21 0.44 21.26 15.62
C THR A 21 0.63 21.18 17.13
N GLN A 22 -0.43 20.89 17.90
CA GLN A 22 -0.32 20.68 19.33
C GLN A 22 0.53 19.45 19.66
N HIS A 23 0.29 18.35 18.96
CA HIS A 23 1.07 17.12 19.10
C HIS A 23 2.57 17.34 18.87
N PHE A 24 2.95 18.09 17.84
CA PHE A 24 4.35 18.43 17.58
C PHE A 24 4.98 19.22 18.75
N LYS A 25 4.28 20.18 19.31
CA LYS A 25 4.74 20.91 20.49
C LYS A 25 4.94 19.97 21.69
N ASP A 26 4.01 19.05 21.93
CA ASP A 26 4.06 18.13 23.07
C ASP A 26 5.23 17.16 22.99
N ILE A 27 5.60 16.71 21.78
CA ILE A 27 6.76 15.82 21.55
C ILE A 27 8.07 16.56 21.25
N GLY A 28 8.06 17.90 21.19
CA GLY A 28 9.24 18.72 20.88
C GLY A 28 9.71 18.62 19.43
N HIS A 29 8.81 18.31 18.50
CA HIS A 29 9.11 18.25 17.07
C HIS A 29 8.94 19.62 16.41
N ASP A 30 9.91 20.02 15.56
CA ASP A 30 9.76 21.21 14.71
C ASP A 30 8.84 20.88 13.53
N GLY A 31 7.62 21.41 13.54
CA GLY A 31 6.64 21.19 12.47
C GLY A 31 7.04 21.69 11.09
N ALA A 32 8.15 22.45 10.97
CA ALA A 32 8.71 22.83 9.67
C ALA A 32 9.57 21.71 9.03
N VAL A 33 9.98 20.72 9.81
CA VAL A 33 10.75 19.56 9.33
C VAL A 33 9.79 18.49 8.83
N HIS A 34 9.74 18.27 7.53
CA HIS A 34 8.88 17.27 6.88
C HIS A 34 9.57 15.91 6.79
N ASP A 35 9.74 15.28 7.93
CA ASP A 35 10.33 13.95 8.08
C ASP A 35 9.27 12.85 8.34
N VAL A 36 9.73 11.65 8.67
CA VAL A 36 8.85 10.50 8.97
C VAL A 36 7.95 10.76 10.20
N VAL A 37 8.37 11.58 11.16
CA VAL A 37 7.55 11.96 12.33
C VAL A 37 6.40 12.84 11.88
N TYR A 38 6.70 13.84 11.03
CA TYR A 38 5.71 14.76 10.46
C TYR A 38 4.62 13.98 9.70
N GLU A 39 5.00 13.06 8.81
CA GLU A 39 4.05 12.28 8.01
C GLU A 39 3.23 11.31 8.86
N ASN A 40 3.90 10.56 9.74
CA ASN A 40 3.25 9.55 10.57
C ASN A 40 2.28 10.16 11.61
N SER A 41 2.59 11.31 12.17
CA SER A 41 1.70 12.00 13.12
C SER A 41 0.38 12.38 12.46
N GLN A 42 0.43 12.91 11.24
CA GLN A 42 -0.77 13.24 10.48
C GLN A 42 -1.60 12.00 10.12
N ALA A 43 -0.94 10.91 9.72
CA ALA A 43 -1.61 9.65 9.39
C ALA A 43 -2.34 9.08 10.62
N ARG A 44 -1.72 9.11 11.80
CA ARG A 44 -2.32 8.64 13.05
C ARG A 44 -3.48 9.50 13.49
N GLU A 45 -3.36 10.82 13.37
CA GLU A 45 -4.46 11.75 13.69
C GLU A 45 -5.69 11.49 12.83
N ARG A 46 -5.51 11.29 11.52
CA ARG A 46 -6.62 10.91 10.62
C ARG A 46 -7.28 9.60 11.06
N THR A 47 -6.48 8.61 11.43
CA THR A 47 -6.98 7.30 11.85
C THR A 47 -7.76 7.41 13.16
N GLN A 48 -7.25 8.17 14.16
CA GLN A 48 -7.95 8.40 15.42
C GLN A 48 -9.33 9.01 15.17
N ILE A 49 -9.41 10.06 14.38
CA ILE A 49 -10.68 10.73 14.04
C ILE A 49 -11.66 9.76 13.36
N LEU A 50 -11.18 8.93 12.41
CA LEU A 50 -12.03 7.94 11.73
C LEU A 50 -12.60 6.92 12.71
N MET A 51 -11.78 6.41 13.64
CA MET A 51 -12.21 5.44 14.66
C MET A 51 -13.26 6.06 15.61
N ASP A 52 -13.04 7.29 16.07
CA ASP A 52 -13.96 8.00 16.95
C ASP A 52 -15.30 8.33 16.25
N ILE A 53 -15.23 8.74 14.98
CA ILE A 53 -16.45 8.97 14.18
C ILE A 53 -17.21 7.67 13.98
N SER A 54 -16.52 6.53 13.73
CA SER A 54 -17.19 5.24 13.58
C SER A 54 -17.99 4.86 14.83
N ASN A 55 -17.43 5.13 16.01
CA ASN A 55 -18.14 4.95 17.28
C ASN A 55 -19.36 5.86 17.42
N GLN A 56 -19.22 7.15 17.02
CA GLN A 56 -20.34 8.10 17.08
C GLN A 56 -21.53 7.70 16.21
N VAL A 57 -21.26 7.12 15.03
CA VAL A 57 -22.32 6.76 14.07
C VAL A 57 -22.75 5.29 14.16
N GLY A 58 -22.15 4.50 15.04
CA GLY A 58 -22.40 3.06 15.14
C GLY A 58 -21.97 2.30 13.88
N GLY A 59 -20.89 2.74 13.22
CA GLY A 59 -20.36 2.18 11.98
C GLY A 59 -19.02 1.49 12.16
N ILE A 60 -18.40 1.14 11.03
CA ILE A 60 -17.03 0.59 10.97
C ILE A 60 -16.15 1.42 10.03
N VAL A 61 -14.85 1.42 10.27
CA VAL A 61 -13.85 2.02 9.38
C VAL A 61 -13.47 1.00 8.30
N ILE A 62 -13.69 1.38 7.04
CA ILE A 62 -13.22 0.61 5.88
C ILE A 62 -11.84 1.12 5.48
N GLY A 63 -10.85 0.21 5.47
CA GLY A 63 -9.49 0.51 5.05
C GLY A 63 -9.33 0.48 3.54
N THR A 64 -8.46 1.35 3.04
CA THR A 64 -8.16 1.48 1.61
C THR A 64 -6.83 0.84 1.21
N GLY A 65 -6.04 0.36 2.17
CA GLY A 65 -4.76 -0.31 1.91
C GLY A 65 -4.93 -1.54 1.02
N ASP A 66 -4.05 -1.68 0.06
CA ASP A 66 -4.05 -2.79 -0.90
C ASP A 66 -2.97 -3.84 -0.60
N LEU A 67 -2.99 -4.94 -1.36
CA LEU A 67 -2.07 -6.06 -1.18
C LEU A 67 -0.60 -5.66 -1.35
N SER A 68 -0.29 -4.76 -2.30
CA SER A 68 1.08 -4.32 -2.60
C SER A 68 1.64 -3.45 -1.48
N GLU A 69 0.83 -2.53 -0.95
CA GLU A 69 1.17 -1.71 0.22
C GLU A 69 1.43 -2.58 1.45
N LEU A 70 0.60 -3.60 1.67
CA LEU A 70 0.77 -4.56 2.75
C LEU A 70 2.05 -5.41 2.57
N ALA A 71 2.39 -5.81 1.35
CA ALA A 71 3.60 -6.55 1.07
C ALA A 71 4.86 -5.74 1.36
N LEU A 72 4.90 -4.49 0.91
CA LEU A 72 6.04 -3.59 1.03
C LEU A 72 6.09 -2.82 2.35
N GLY A 73 5.01 -2.90 3.16
CA GLY A 73 4.84 -2.13 4.38
C GLY A 73 4.75 -0.62 4.13
N TRP A 74 4.24 -0.23 2.97
CA TRP A 74 4.06 1.18 2.59
C TRP A 74 2.78 1.76 3.19
N ALA A 75 2.76 1.84 4.49
CA ALA A 75 1.71 2.42 5.30
C ALA A 75 2.26 2.80 6.69
N THR A 76 1.69 3.81 7.31
CA THR A 76 2.04 4.21 8.68
C THR A 76 1.49 3.21 9.68
N TYR A 77 2.37 2.61 10.49
CA TYR A 77 1.95 1.72 11.58
C TYR A 77 1.06 2.46 12.58
N ASN A 78 -0.08 1.86 12.94
CA ASN A 78 -1.14 2.50 13.73
C ASN A 78 -1.67 3.82 13.14
N GLY A 79 -1.56 3.98 11.83
CA GLY A 79 -2.14 5.07 11.07
C GLY A 79 -3.04 4.52 9.97
N ASP A 80 -2.78 4.89 8.74
CA ASP A 80 -3.51 4.44 7.54
C ASP A 80 -3.51 2.92 7.32
N GLN A 81 -2.62 2.18 7.98
CA GLN A 81 -2.67 0.72 8.07
C GLN A 81 -3.90 0.21 8.81
N MET A 82 -4.45 0.98 9.76
CA MET A 82 -5.48 0.52 10.68
C MET A 82 -6.88 0.76 10.13
N SER A 83 -7.70 -0.30 10.17
CA SER A 83 -9.12 -0.24 9.87
C SER A 83 -9.83 -1.43 10.53
N MET A 84 -11.14 -1.44 10.52
CA MET A 84 -11.91 -2.58 11.01
C MET A 84 -12.11 -3.65 9.92
N TYR A 85 -12.06 -3.23 8.64
CA TYR A 85 -12.17 -4.12 7.48
C TYR A 85 -11.42 -3.56 6.27
N GLY A 86 -10.54 -4.35 5.66
CA GLY A 86 -9.72 -3.96 4.50
C GLY A 86 -10.24 -4.55 3.20
N VAL A 87 -11.04 -3.80 2.45
CA VAL A 87 -11.68 -4.31 1.21
C VAL A 87 -10.68 -4.68 0.12
N ASN A 88 -9.55 -4.00 0.05
CA ASN A 88 -8.51 -4.22 -0.96
C ASN A 88 -7.32 -5.06 -0.44
N ALA A 89 -7.42 -5.66 0.75
CA ALA A 89 -6.30 -6.36 1.40
C ALA A 89 -5.68 -7.51 0.58
N SER A 90 -6.41 -8.06 -0.40
CA SER A 90 -5.90 -9.08 -1.34
C SER A 90 -5.92 -8.65 -2.80
N VAL A 91 -6.08 -7.34 -3.08
CA VAL A 91 -6.09 -6.77 -4.42
C VAL A 91 -4.77 -6.03 -4.64
N PRO A 92 -3.91 -6.44 -5.59
CA PRO A 92 -2.65 -5.73 -5.84
C PRO A 92 -2.89 -4.35 -6.46
N LYS A 93 -1.95 -3.42 -6.26
CA LYS A 93 -2.04 -2.03 -6.74
C LYS A 93 -2.32 -1.95 -8.24
N THR A 94 -1.67 -2.79 -9.02
CA THR A 94 -1.88 -2.84 -10.48
C THR A 94 -3.31 -3.23 -10.84
N LEU A 95 -3.93 -4.14 -10.10
CA LEU A 95 -5.34 -4.51 -10.31
C LEU A 95 -6.29 -3.41 -9.82
N VAL A 96 -5.97 -2.71 -8.72
CA VAL A 96 -6.76 -1.54 -8.28
C VAL A 96 -6.80 -0.49 -9.39
N GLN A 97 -5.65 -0.20 -10.02
CA GLN A 97 -5.57 0.73 -11.14
C GLN A 97 -6.45 0.28 -12.33
N CYS A 98 -6.38 -1.00 -12.71
CA CYS A 98 -7.22 -1.55 -13.76
C CYS A 98 -8.72 -1.46 -13.44
N LEU A 99 -9.12 -1.72 -12.19
CA LEU A 99 -10.51 -1.62 -11.76
C LEU A 99 -11.02 -0.18 -11.83
N VAL A 100 -10.23 0.79 -11.35
CA VAL A 100 -10.59 2.21 -11.44
C VAL A 100 -10.72 2.66 -12.90
N GLN A 101 -9.79 2.26 -13.77
CA GLN A 101 -9.88 2.54 -15.21
C GLN A 101 -11.13 1.92 -15.84
N HIS A 102 -11.44 0.67 -15.48
CA HIS A 102 -12.64 0.00 -15.95
C HIS A 102 -13.91 0.75 -15.55
N GLU A 103 -14.02 1.12 -14.27
CA GLU A 103 -15.15 1.92 -13.78
C GLU A 103 -15.25 3.28 -14.48
N ALA A 104 -14.12 3.96 -14.69
CA ALA A 104 -14.10 5.24 -15.40
C ALA A 104 -14.65 5.12 -16.84
N LEU A 105 -14.38 4.00 -17.54
CA LEU A 105 -14.88 3.76 -18.90
C LEU A 105 -16.38 3.44 -18.95
N HIS A 106 -16.95 2.93 -17.85
CA HIS A 106 -18.35 2.49 -17.79
C HIS A 106 -19.24 3.44 -16.97
N SER A 107 -18.66 4.44 -16.32
CA SER A 107 -19.34 5.45 -15.52
C SER A 107 -19.95 6.57 -16.38
N SER A 108 -20.76 7.42 -15.74
CA SER A 108 -21.32 8.62 -16.38
C SER A 108 -20.20 9.57 -16.85
N GLN A 109 -20.52 10.42 -17.84
CA GLN A 109 -19.58 11.44 -18.34
C GLN A 109 -19.09 12.41 -17.26
N GLU A 110 -19.86 12.57 -16.17
CA GLU A 110 -19.49 13.43 -15.06
C GLU A 110 -18.56 12.71 -14.06
N LEU A 111 -18.74 11.41 -13.85
CA LEU A 111 -17.97 10.62 -12.88
C LEU A 111 -16.62 10.18 -13.44
N SER A 112 -16.55 9.85 -14.71
CA SER A 112 -15.34 9.33 -15.36
C SER A 112 -14.09 10.20 -15.17
N PRO A 113 -14.12 11.54 -15.38
CA PRO A 113 -12.95 12.40 -15.16
C PRO A 113 -12.50 12.47 -13.70
N GLU A 114 -13.44 12.30 -12.75
CA GLU A 114 -13.12 12.33 -11.32
C GLU A 114 -12.45 11.03 -10.83
N LEU A 115 -12.73 9.91 -11.52
CA LEU A 115 -12.07 8.62 -11.24
C LEU A 115 -10.65 8.56 -11.79
N THR A 116 -10.38 9.22 -12.92
CA THR A 116 -9.06 9.24 -13.57
C THR A 116 -8.62 10.66 -13.90
N PRO A 117 -8.37 11.52 -12.89
CA PRO A 117 -7.99 12.91 -13.12
C PRO A 117 -6.64 12.99 -13.81
N ALA A 118 -6.57 13.76 -14.93
CA ALA A 118 -5.42 13.81 -15.83
C ALA A 118 -4.13 14.33 -15.20
N ASP A 119 -4.20 15.16 -14.13
CA ASP A 119 -3.04 15.92 -13.65
C ASP A 119 -2.51 15.56 -12.26
N ASN A 120 -3.28 14.90 -11.41
CA ASN A 120 -2.88 14.65 -10.01
C ASN A 120 -2.52 13.19 -9.69
N ALA A 121 -3.16 12.22 -10.31
CA ALA A 121 -2.89 10.80 -10.04
C ALA A 121 -1.49 10.38 -10.52
N GLY A 122 -1.02 10.92 -11.66
CA GLY A 122 0.29 10.62 -12.20
C GLY A 122 1.44 11.06 -11.31
N ARG A 123 1.38 12.26 -10.73
CA ARG A 123 2.48 12.80 -9.91
C ARG A 123 2.62 12.12 -8.56
N ILE A 124 1.53 11.75 -7.88
CA ILE A 124 1.59 11.07 -6.58
C ILE A 124 2.05 9.63 -6.76
N SER A 125 1.56 8.93 -7.78
CA SER A 125 2.00 7.57 -8.12
C SER A 125 3.48 7.55 -8.52
N GLN A 126 3.92 8.45 -9.39
CA GLN A 126 5.32 8.57 -9.79
C GLN A 126 6.24 8.83 -8.60
N ARG A 127 5.88 9.75 -7.69
CA ARG A 127 6.70 10.04 -6.50
C ARG A 127 6.81 8.86 -5.55
N THR A 128 5.77 8.07 -5.41
CA THR A 128 5.81 6.85 -4.60
C THR A 128 6.67 5.78 -5.27
N GLU A 129 6.53 5.57 -6.57
CA GLU A 129 7.34 4.60 -7.33
C GLU A 129 8.82 4.99 -7.44
N GLU A 130 9.16 6.29 -7.37
CA GLU A 130 10.55 6.73 -7.24
C GLU A 130 11.20 6.24 -5.94
N LEU A 131 10.42 6.11 -4.87
CA LEU A 131 10.93 5.71 -3.54
C LEU A 131 10.93 4.20 -3.32
N ILE A 132 9.90 3.52 -3.78
CA ILE A 132 9.69 2.08 -3.50
C ILE A 132 9.84 1.20 -4.73
N GLY A 133 9.88 1.76 -5.93
CA GLY A 133 9.94 1.05 -7.20
C GLY A 133 8.58 0.84 -7.86
N PRO A 134 8.59 0.40 -9.13
CA PRO A 134 7.38 0.15 -9.91
C PRO A 134 6.51 -0.95 -9.29
N TYR A 135 5.25 -0.64 -9.02
CA TYR A 135 4.33 -1.61 -8.44
C TYR A 135 4.14 -2.85 -9.31
N GLU A 136 4.22 -2.72 -10.64
CA GLU A 136 4.11 -3.88 -11.52
C GLU A 136 5.20 -4.93 -11.29
N LEU A 137 6.43 -4.50 -10.93
CA LEU A 137 7.51 -5.43 -10.57
C LEU A 137 7.23 -6.08 -9.21
N HIS A 138 6.82 -5.29 -8.22
CA HIS A 138 6.53 -5.81 -6.89
C HIS A 138 5.35 -6.78 -6.88
N ASP A 139 4.28 -6.49 -7.62
CA ASP A 139 3.11 -7.36 -7.75
C ASP A 139 3.47 -8.67 -8.46
N PHE A 140 4.33 -8.60 -9.47
CA PHE A 140 4.88 -9.77 -10.15
C PHE A 140 5.70 -10.63 -9.18
N TYR A 141 6.65 -10.03 -8.44
CA TYR A 141 7.47 -10.77 -7.48
C TYR A 141 6.62 -11.39 -6.37
N LEU A 142 5.71 -10.61 -5.81
CA LEU A 142 4.78 -11.06 -4.77
C LEU A 142 3.97 -12.27 -5.22
N TYR A 143 3.42 -12.22 -6.42
CA TYR A 143 2.63 -13.32 -6.97
C TYR A 143 3.43 -14.62 -7.04
N TYR A 144 4.64 -14.58 -7.58
CA TYR A 144 5.46 -15.77 -7.73
C TYR A 144 6.04 -16.30 -6.40
N VAL A 145 6.34 -15.41 -5.47
CA VAL A 145 6.71 -15.79 -4.09
C VAL A 145 5.56 -16.50 -3.40
N MET A 146 4.39 -15.86 -3.39
CA MET A 146 3.26 -16.32 -2.59
C MET A 146 2.55 -17.53 -3.21
N ARG A 147 2.36 -17.53 -4.53
CA ARG A 147 1.59 -18.57 -5.21
C ARG A 147 2.40 -19.84 -5.43
N PHE A 148 3.67 -19.71 -5.71
CA PHE A 148 4.51 -20.81 -6.15
C PHE A 148 5.73 -21.09 -5.27
N GLY A 149 6.08 -20.21 -4.35
CA GLY A 149 7.28 -20.32 -3.52
C GLY A 149 8.57 -20.30 -4.33
N PHE A 150 8.61 -19.59 -5.47
CA PHE A 150 9.78 -19.58 -6.33
C PHE A 150 10.95 -18.85 -5.68
N THR A 151 12.15 -19.35 -5.95
CA THR A 151 13.41 -18.75 -5.51
C THR A 151 13.68 -17.41 -6.23
N PRO A 152 14.48 -16.50 -5.66
CA PRO A 152 14.85 -15.24 -6.31
C PRO A 152 15.39 -15.44 -7.73
N ALA A 153 16.27 -16.41 -7.96
CA ALA A 153 16.83 -16.71 -9.29
C ALA A 153 15.74 -17.07 -10.31
N LYS A 154 14.77 -17.89 -9.91
CA LYS A 154 13.67 -18.26 -10.80
C LYS A 154 12.73 -17.10 -11.10
N ILE A 155 12.44 -16.26 -10.10
CA ILE A 155 11.62 -15.06 -10.26
C ILE A 155 12.32 -14.06 -11.19
N PHE A 156 13.62 -13.85 -11.00
CA PHE A 156 14.43 -12.98 -11.86
C PHE A 156 14.40 -13.43 -13.33
N LEU A 157 14.64 -14.72 -13.59
CA LEU A 157 14.56 -15.30 -14.96
C LEU A 157 13.17 -15.08 -15.60
N LEU A 158 12.09 -15.21 -14.81
CA LEU A 158 10.74 -14.96 -15.30
C LEU A 158 10.50 -13.46 -15.55
N ALA A 159 11.03 -12.60 -14.68
CA ALA A 159 10.92 -11.15 -14.84
C ALA A 159 11.67 -10.64 -16.08
N GLN A 160 12.88 -11.16 -16.37
CA GLN A 160 13.62 -10.87 -17.59
C GLN A 160 12.78 -11.15 -18.85
N LYS A 161 12.02 -12.25 -18.84
CA LYS A 161 11.16 -12.61 -19.98
C LYS A 161 9.88 -11.77 -20.04
N ALA A 162 9.24 -11.52 -18.89
CA ALA A 162 7.97 -10.80 -18.82
C ALA A 162 8.13 -9.29 -19.10
N PHE A 163 9.25 -8.73 -18.70
CA PHE A 163 9.54 -7.30 -18.82
C PHE A 163 10.65 -6.98 -19.84
N ASN A 164 10.90 -7.90 -20.76
CA ASN A 164 11.88 -7.71 -21.83
C ASN A 164 11.64 -6.38 -22.56
N ASN A 165 12.69 -5.59 -22.77
CA ASN A 165 12.66 -4.25 -23.37
C ASN A 165 11.95 -3.15 -22.55
N ARG A 166 11.48 -3.43 -21.33
CA ARG A 166 10.88 -2.43 -20.43
C ARG A 166 11.81 -2.04 -19.29
N TYR A 167 12.54 -3.00 -18.74
CA TYR A 167 13.49 -2.81 -17.67
C TYR A 167 14.80 -3.54 -17.98
N THR A 168 15.93 -2.96 -17.53
CA THR A 168 17.22 -3.66 -17.60
C THR A 168 17.35 -4.71 -16.49
N ASP A 169 18.28 -5.62 -16.62
CA ASP A 169 18.54 -6.68 -15.64
C ASP A 169 18.95 -6.07 -14.28
N GLU A 170 19.70 -4.97 -14.27
CA GLU A 170 20.09 -4.27 -13.07
C GLU A 170 18.87 -3.69 -12.32
N VAL A 171 17.91 -3.13 -13.05
CA VAL A 171 16.66 -2.60 -12.47
C VAL A 171 15.82 -3.72 -11.89
N LEU A 172 15.66 -4.82 -12.64
CA LEU A 172 14.91 -5.99 -12.16
C LEU A 172 15.54 -6.57 -10.89
N LYS A 173 16.88 -6.76 -10.89
CA LYS A 173 17.62 -7.24 -9.72
C LYS A 173 17.49 -6.28 -8.52
N HIS A 174 17.69 -5.00 -8.74
CA HIS A 174 17.59 -3.99 -7.69
C HIS A 174 16.23 -4.05 -6.96
N TRP A 175 15.14 -4.05 -7.72
CA TRP A 175 13.80 -4.06 -7.13
C TRP A 175 13.41 -5.42 -6.56
N LEU A 176 13.96 -6.52 -7.06
CA LEU A 176 13.78 -7.83 -6.44
C LEU A 176 14.44 -7.90 -5.06
N CYS A 177 15.67 -7.41 -4.93
CA CYS A 177 16.34 -7.30 -3.63
C CYS A 177 15.57 -6.38 -2.67
N SER A 178 15.15 -5.21 -3.15
CA SER A 178 14.34 -4.26 -2.37
C SER A 178 13.01 -4.88 -1.92
N PHE A 179 12.35 -5.64 -2.79
CA PHE A 179 11.13 -6.39 -2.45
C PHE A 179 11.37 -7.32 -1.27
N TYR A 180 12.37 -8.21 -1.32
CA TYR A 180 12.63 -9.14 -0.23
C TYR A 180 13.01 -8.42 1.07
N GLN A 181 13.86 -7.40 0.99
CA GLN A 181 14.24 -6.61 2.15
C GLN A 181 13.01 -6.01 2.84
N ARG A 182 12.13 -5.34 2.09
CA ARG A 182 10.90 -4.73 2.62
C ARG A 182 9.91 -5.78 3.09
N PHE A 183 9.70 -6.83 2.32
CA PHE A 183 8.74 -7.88 2.63
C PHE A 183 9.02 -8.53 3.99
N PHE A 184 10.27 -8.80 4.32
CA PHE A 184 10.65 -9.33 5.63
C PHE A 184 10.62 -8.25 6.71
N ALA A 185 11.27 -7.11 6.52
CA ALA A 185 11.39 -6.06 7.53
C ALA A 185 10.03 -5.48 7.97
N GLN A 186 9.02 -5.51 7.11
CA GLN A 186 7.71 -4.94 7.39
C GLN A 186 6.65 -5.96 7.86
N GLN A 187 7.07 -7.19 8.19
CA GLN A 187 6.15 -8.23 8.68
C GLN A 187 5.35 -7.82 9.91
N PHE A 188 5.94 -7.06 10.84
CA PHE A 188 5.24 -6.60 12.03
C PHE A 188 3.96 -5.82 11.73
N LYS A 189 3.90 -5.09 10.61
CA LYS A 189 2.70 -4.39 10.15
C LYS A 189 1.62 -5.37 9.72
N ARG A 190 1.99 -6.48 9.09
CA ARG A 190 1.04 -7.50 8.63
C ARG A 190 0.47 -8.34 9.76
N SER A 191 1.20 -8.47 10.88
CA SER A 191 0.73 -9.21 12.05
C SER A 191 -0.57 -8.64 12.65
N CYS A 192 -0.83 -7.36 12.47
CA CYS A 192 -2.05 -6.67 12.92
C CYS A 192 -2.94 -6.19 11.77
N MET A 193 -2.84 -6.82 10.61
CA MET A 193 -3.71 -6.57 9.46
C MET A 193 -5.19 -6.73 9.81
N PRO A 194 -6.09 -5.82 9.37
CA PRO A 194 -7.52 -6.00 9.50
C PRO A 194 -8.03 -7.20 8.68
N ASP A 195 -9.23 -7.66 8.98
CA ASP A 195 -9.93 -8.62 8.15
C ASP A 195 -10.26 -8.03 6.78
N GLY A 196 -10.32 -8.88 5.77
CA GLY A 196 -10.67 -8.50 4.40
C GLY A 196 -10.95 -9.70 3.53
N PRO A 197 -11.55 -9.51 2.35
CA PRO A 197 -11.86 -10.61 1.45
C PRO A 197 -10.60 -11.12 0.76
N LYS A 198 -10.56 -12.40 0.46
CA LYS A 198 -9.59 -12.98 -0.47
C LYS A 198 -10.18 -12.97 -1.87
N VAL A 199 -9.78 -12.00 -2.68
CA VAL A 199 -10.30 -11.81 -4.05
C VAL A 199 -9.51 -12.65 -5.04
N GLY A 200 -8.19 -12.65 -4.95
CA GLY A 200 -7.29 -13.35 -5.87
C GLY A 200 -6.74 -14.67 -5.33
N GLY A 201 -5.76 -15.23 -6.05
CA GLY A 201 -5.09 -16.48 -5.68
C GLY A 201 -4.11 -16.38 -4.51
N ILE A 202 -3.78 -15.17 -4.07
CA ILE A 202 -2.86 -14.89 -2.96
C ILE A 202 -3.47 -13.92 -1.96
N SER A 203 -3.01 -13.99 -0.72
CA SER A 203 -3.36 -13.08 0.37
C SER A 203 -2.23 -13.07 1.40
N LEU A 204 -2.11 -11.99 2.14
CA LEU A 204 -1.12 -11.83 3.22
C LEU A 204 -1.77 -11.89 4.61
N SER A 205 -3.02 -12.38 4.70
CA SER A 205 -3.73 -12.47 5.98
C SER A 205 -2.97 -13.37 6.97
N PRO A 206 -2.63 -12.87 8.17
CA PRO A 206 -1.94 -13.65 9.20
C PRO A 206 -2.83 -14.73 9.81
N ARG A 207 -4.13 -14.70 9.55
CA ARG A 207 -5.12 -15.65 10.08
C ARG A 207 -5.20 -16.96 9.34
N GLY A 208 -4.51 -17.10 8.19
CA GLY A 208 -4.51 -18.37 7.45
C GLY A 208 -3.63 -18.42 6.21
N ASP A 209 -3.39 -17.29 5.56
CA ASP A 209 -2.69 -17.25 4.27
C ASP A 209 -1.18 -17.10 4.41
N TRP A 210 -0.73 -16.17 5.27
CA TRP A 210 0.70 -15.90 5.46
C TRP A 210 1.05 -15.69 6.94
N ARG A 211 1.71 -16.68 7.52
CA ARG A 211 2.22 -16.64 8.90
C ARG A 211 3.74 -16.61 8.89
N MET A 212 4.31 -15.49 9.26
CA MET A 212 5.75 -15.30 9.38
C MET A 212 6.05 -14.55 10.69
N PRO A 213 7.08 -14.96 11.47
CA PRO A 213 7.53 -14.18 12.61
C PRO A 213 8.00 -12.78 12.18
N SER A 214 7.73 -11.78 13.02
CA SER A 214 8.14 -10.40 12.72
C SER A 214 9.65 -10.17 12.76
N ASP A 215 10.40 -11.09 13.38
CA ASP A 215 11.87 -11.11 13.46
C ASP A 215 12.52 -12.01 12.41
N ALA A 216 11.75 -12.57 11.46
CA ALA A 216 12.31 -13.33 10.35
C ALA A 216 13.24 -12.48 9.50
N THR A 217 14.39 -13.05 9.12
CA THR A 217 15.41 -12.35 8.34
C THR A 217 15.34 -12.70 6.85
N ALA A 218 15.60 -11.72 6.00
CA ALA A 218 15.70 -11.88 4.55
C ALA A 218 17.09 -12.39 4.08
N ALA A 219 18.04 -12.66 4.97
CA ALA A 219 19.45 -12.85 4.64
C ALA A 219 19.68 -13.86 3.50
N LEU A 220 19.04 -15.04 3.53
CA LEU A 220 19.21 -16.06 2.51
C LEU A 220 18.66 -15.65 1.13
N TRP A 221 17.52 -14.93 1.12
CA TRP A 221 16.94 -14.41 -0.12
C TRP A 221 17.77 -13.28 -0.71
N LEU A 222 18.30 -12.37 0.13
CA LEU A 222 19.17 -11.29 -0.32
C LEU A 222 20.50 -11.83 -0.86
N GLN A 223 21.11 -12.80 -0.19
CA GLN A 223 22.30 -13.48 -0.70
C GLN A 223 22.04 -14.12 -2.07
N SER A 224 20.86 -14.76 -2.25
CA SER A 224 20.46 -15.31 -3.54
C SER A 224 20.23 -14.23 -4.60
N CYS A 225 19.69 -13.06 -4.23
CA CYS A 225 19.54 -11.93 -5.14
C CYS A 225 20.89 -11.31 -5.54
N GLU A 226 21.84 -11.20 -4.61
CA GLU A 226 23.17 -10.65 -4.89
C GLU A 226 23.98 -11.52 -5.86
N ALA A 227 23.72 -12.83 -5.88
CA ALA A 227 24.36 -13.79 -6.76
C ALA A 227 23.79 -13.83 -8.19
N LEU A 228 22.77 -13.02 -8.52
CA LEU A 228 22.12 -12.94 -9.85
C LEU A 228 22.98 -12.24 -10.91
#